data_bfc9aeb1697e129ac1767344f348fa2d
#
_entry.id   bfc9aeb1697e129ac1767344f348fa2d
#
_cell.length_a   1.000
_cell.length_b   1.000
_cell.length_c   1.000
_cell.angle_alpha   90.00
_cell.angle_beta   90.00
_cell.angle_gamma   90.00
#
_symmetry.space_group_name_H-M   'P 1'
#
loop_
_entity.id
_entity.type
_entity.pdbx_description
1 polymer ?
#
loop_
_entity_poly.entity_id
_entity_poly.type
_entity_poly.pdbx_seq_one_letter_code
_entity_poly.pdbx_strand_id
1 'polypeptide(L)'
;KISVYSAHTNLDSAEGGLCDLMAAMIGIENTSPVLPGTGGEGLGRVGLLPDDMTMGELCDKIIDVYKLRHIRFVGEESDIVRRAALCSGSGMSLTEDVLKADADVYITGDIKYGAAREAAAMGLNLIEVSHYDSEIFAPLIFERILGDDIKTYISNANRDIFNMKYR
;
A
#
# COMPACT_ATOMS: atom_id res chain seq x y z
N LYS A 1 22.29 8.38 -26.57
CA LYS A 1 20.83 8.27 -26.43
C LYS A 1 20.54 7.55 -25.12
N ILE A 2 19.55 8.01 -24.38
CA ILE A 2 19.08 7.39 -23.15
C ILE A 2 17.64 6.96 -23.40
N SER A 3 17.30 5.71 -23.08
CA SER A 3 15.92 5.22 -23.08
C SER A 3 15.32 5.46 -21.70
N VAL A 4 14.04 5.83 -21.65
CA VAL A 4 13.28 6.02 -20.42
C VAL A 4 12.13 5.02 -20.41
N TYR A 5 11.96 4.33 -19.30
CA TYR A 5 10.82 3.46 -19.05
C TYR A 5 10.15 3.88 -17.75
N SER A 6 8.86 4.13 -17.79
CA SER A 6 8.05 4.48 -16.62
C SER A 6 7.13 3.30 -16.30
N ALA A 7 7.42 2.60 -15.20
CA ALA A 7 6.46 1.68 -14.63
C ALA A 7 5.41 2.45 -13.84
N HIS A 8 4.19 1.97 -13.86
CA HIS A 8 3.05 2.56 -13.16
C HIS A 8 2.15 1.41 -12.65
N THR A 9 0.87 1.45 -12.87
CA THR A 9 -0.11 0.42 -12.45
C THR A 9 0.28 -1.01 -12.87
N ASN A 10 1.05 -1.17 -13.94
CA ASN A 10 1.61 -2.48 -14.33
C ASN A 10 2.58 -3.05 -13.29
N LEU A 11 3.31 -2.20 -12.55
CA LEU A 11 4.18 -2.63 -11.45
C LEU A 11 3.37 -2.95 -10.19
N ASP A 12 2.30 -2.20 -9.92
CA ASP A 12 1.41 -2.43 -8.78
C ASP A 12 0.66 -3.75 -8.92
N SER A 13 0.24 -4.07 -10.16
CA SER A 13 -0.62 -5.23 -10.48
C SER A 13 0.16 -6.53 -10.66
N ALA A 14 1.44 -6.47 -11.01
CA ALA A 14 2.25 -7.64 -11.32
C ALA A 14 2.38 -8.58 -10.11
N GLU A 15 2.45 -9.89 -10.38
CA GLU A 15 2.89 -10.87 -9.38
C GLU A 15 4.31 -10.53 -8.90
N GLY A 16 4.50 -10.49 -7.59
CA GLY A 16 5.74 -10.02 -6.98
C GLY A 16 6.01 -8.53 -7.22
N GLY A 17 5.03 -7.76 -7.65
CA GLY A 17 5.10 -6.31 -7.83
C GLY A 17 4.97 -5.54 -6.53
N LEU A 18 4.62 -4.24 -6.65
CA LEU A 18 4.68 -3.33 -5.52
C LEU A 18 3.64 -3.66 -4.44
N CYS A 19 2.40 -4.00 -4.84
CA CYS A 19 1.38 -4.39 -3.85
C CYS A 19 1.73 -5.69 -3.13
N ASP A 20 2.39 -6.66 -3.79
CA ASP A 20 2.87 -7.87 -3.12
C ASP A 20 4.00 -7.57 -2.14
N LEU A 21 4.93 -6.69 -2.53
CA LEU A 21 6.00 -6.26 -1.63
C LEU A 21 5.44 -5.55 -0.39
N MET A 22 4.49 -4.64 -0.57
CA MET A 22 3.82 -3.96 0.55
C MET A 22 3.13 -4.96 1.48
N ALA A 23 2.37 -5.91 0.93
CA ALA A 23 1.70 -6.94 1.71
C ALA A 23 2.70 -7.76 2.53
N ALA A 24 3.79 -8.20 1.92
CA ALA A 24 4.84 -8.95 2.59
C ALA A 24 5.52 -8.15 3.72
N MET A 25 5.81 -6.87 3.48
CA MET A 25 6.43 -5.98 4.47
C MET A 25 5.52 -5.75 5.69
N ILE A 26 4.21 -5.58 5.48
CA ILE A 26 3.22 -5.43 6.55
C ILE A 26 2.92 -6.78 7.22
N GLY A 27 3.19 -7.89 6.54
CA GLY A 27 2.90 -9.25 7.02
C GLY A 27 1.46 -9.68 6.74
N ILE A 28 0.87 -9.21 5.65
CA ILE A 28 -0.44 -9.69 5.18
C ILE A 28 -0.21 -10.99 4.42
N GLU A 29 -0.87 -12.05 4.85
CA GLU A 29 -0.71 -13.41 4.34
C GLU A 29 -1.88 -13.84 3.46
N ASN A 30 -1.67 -14.91 2.65
CA ASN A 30 -2.68 -15.50 1.78
C ASN A 30 -3.37 -14.46 0.89
N THR A 31 -2.56 -13.61 0.27
CA THR A 31 -3.05 -12.48 -0.51
C THR A 31 -3.67 -12.91 -1.84
N SER A 32 -4.69 -12.16 -2.24
CA SER A 32 -5.27 -12.18 -3.58
C SER A 32 -5.47 -10.74 -4.08
N PRO A 33 -5.55 -10.51 -5.40
CA PRO A 33 -5.87 -9.19 -5.92
C PRO A 33 -7.23 -8.68 -5.41
N VAL A 34 -7.30 -7.38 -5.06
CA VAL A 34 -8.57 -6.69 -4.77
C VAL A 34 -9.41 -6.58 -6.05
N LEU A 35 -8.78 -6.16 -7.15
CA LEU A 35 -9.39 -6.12 -8.48
C LEU A 35 -8.60 -7.06 -9.39
N PRO A 36 -9.10 -8.30 -9.62
CA PRO A 36 -8.43 -9.26 -10.50
C PRO A 36 -8.35 -8.79 -11.96
N GLY A 37 -7.21 -9.01 -12.58
CA GLY A 37 -7.01 -8.87 -14.02
C GLY A 37 -7.36 -10.15 -14.79
N THR A 38 -7.10 -10.16 -16.08
CA THR A 38 -7.47 -11.29 -16.97
C THR A 38 -6.42 -12.40 -17.04
N GLY A 39 -5.18 -12.12 -16.62
CA GLY A 39 -4.02 -13.02 -16.72
C GLY A 39 -3.47 -13.55 -15.40
N GLY A 40 -4.18 -13.32 -14.29
CA GLY A 40 -3.71 -13.70 -12.95
C GLY A 40 -3.09 -12.53 -12.18
N GLU A 41 -2.71 -11.47 -12.88
CA GLU A 41 -2.35 -10.18 -12.29
C GLU A 41 -3.61 -9.49 -11.72
N GLY A 42 -3.41 -8.41 -10.96
CA GLY A 42 -4.54 -7.61 -10.48
C GLY A 42 -4.10 -6.53 -9.51
N LEU A 43 -4.91 -5.49 -9.42
CA LEU A 43 -4.59 -4.31 -8.65
C LEU A 43 -4.96 -4.47 -7.18
N GLY A 44 -4.10 -3.96 -6.31
CA GLY A 44 -4.22 -4.11 -4.87
C GLY A 44 -4.03 -5.55 -4.39
N ARG A 45 -3.96 -5.71 -3.08
CA ARG A 45 -3.94 -7.03 -2.42
C ARG A 45 -4.87 -7.02 -1.22
N VAL A 46 -5.52 -8.14 -0.98
CA VAL A 46 -6.30 -8.39 0.24
C VAL A 46 -5.90 -9.74 0.81
N GLY A 47 -5.76 -9.81 2.12
CA GLY A 47 -5.34 -11.02 2.81
C GLY A 47 -5.57 -10.94 4.31
N LEU A 48 -5.01 -11.87 5.05
CA LEU A 48 -5.16 -11.94 6.50
C LEU A 48 -3.91 -11.41 7.21
N LEU A 49 -4.11 -10.70 8.29
CA LEU A 49 -3.05 -10.44 9.25
C LEU A 49 -2.75 -11.75 10.01
N PRO A 50 -1.50 -11.97 10.44
CA PRO A 50 -1.10 -13.22 11.11
C PRO A 50 -1.88 -13.46 12.41
N ASP A 51 -2.24 -12.38 13.09
CA ASP A 51 -3.06 -12.37 14.31
C ASP A 51 -4.09 -11.24 14.23
N ASP A 52 -5.17 -11.37 15.00
CA ASP A 52 -6.10 -10.27 15.23
C ASP A 52 -5.34 -9.16 15.98
N MET A 53 -5.39 -7.94 15.47
CA MET A 53 -4.73 -6.79 16.10
C MET A 53 -5.65 -5.59 16.11
N THR A 54 -5.33 -4.62 16.95
CA THR A 54 -6.04 -3.34 16.94
C THR A 54 -5.57 -2.45 15.79
N MET A 55 -6.38 -1.49 15.38
CA MET A 55 -6.00 -0.47 14.42
C MET A 55 -4.73 0.29 14.87
N GLY A 56 -4.62 0.59 16.18
CA GLY A 56 -3.43 1.23 16.75
C GLY A 56 -2.18 0.38 16.53
N GLU A 57 -2.21 -0.92 16.86
CA GLU A 57 -1.09 -1.85 16.66
C GLU A 57 -0.71 -1.99 15.17
N LEU A 58 -1.69 -2.01 14.28
CA LEU A 58 -1.43 -2.04 12.84
C LEU A 58 -0.79 -0.72 12.36
N CYS A 59 -1.26 0.43 12.85
CA CYS A 59 -0.65 1.73 12.56
C CYS A 59 0.80 1.78 13.03
N ASP A 60 1.10 1.35 14.26
CA ASP A 60 2.46 1.30 14.80
C ASP A 60 3.36 0.39 13.96
N LYS A 61 2.87 -0.79 13.57
CA LYS A 61 3.58 -1.70 12.68
C LYS A 61 3.92 -1.07 11.34
N ILE A 62 2.96 -0.35 10.72
CA ILE A 62 3.17 0.34 9.44
C ILE A 62 4.17 1.49 9.61
N ILE A 63 4.08 2.27 10.68
CA ILE A 63 5.06 3.31 11.03
C ILE A 63 6.47 2.72 11.08
N ASP A 64 6.63 1.59 11.76
CA ASP A 64 7.93 0.94 11.91
C ASP A 64 8.47 0.38 10.60
N VAL A 65 7.62 -0.24 9.79
CA VAL A 65 8.00 -0.83 8.49
C VAL A 65 8.45 0.24 7.51
N TYR A 66 7.69 1.32 7.39
CA TYR A 66 7.95 2.40 6.43
C TYR A 66 8.82 3.53 7.01
N LYS A 67 9.18 3.46 8.31
CA LYS A 67 9.91 4.51 9.03
C LYS A 67 9.22 5.88 8.98
N LEU A 68 7.89 5.85 9.06
CA LEU A 68 7.08 7.06 9.02
C LEU A 68 7.25 7.88 10.29
N ARG A 69 7.04 9.19 10.18
CA ARG A 69 7.01 10.09 11.35
C ARG A 69 5.62 10.27 11.93
N HIS A 70 4.60 9.97 11.15
CA HIS A 70 3.19 10.04 11.51
C HIS A 70 2.39 9.22 10.51
N ILE A 71 1.19 8.84 10.91
CA ILE A 71 0.23 8.17 10.05
C ILE A 71 -1.15 8.81 10.26
N ARG A 72 -1.96 8.86 9.23
CA ARG A 72 -3.37 9.24 9.34
C ARG A 72 -4.23 7.99 9.17
N PHE A 73 -5.29 7.88 9.95
CA PHE A 73 -6.21 6.77 9.83
C PHE A 73 -7.66 7.20 10.10
N VAL A 74 -8.60 6.37 9.72
CA VAL A 74 -10.04 6.48 9.95
C VAL A 74 -10.49 5.23 10.67
N GLY A 75 -11.23 5.37 11.75
CA GLY A 75 -11.62 4.32 12.68
C GLY A 75 -11.12 4.66 14.09
N GLU A 76 -11.36 3.77 15.04
CA GLU A 76 -10.88 3.90 16.41
C GLU A 76 -9.61 3.06 16.60
N GLU A 77 -8.67 3.51 17.43
CA GLU A 77 -7.44 2.75 17.73
C GLU A 77 -7.72 1.36 18.28
N SER A 78 -8.86 1.20 18.96
CA SER A 78 -9.29 -0.07 19.56
C SER A 78 -10.02 -1.02 18.62
N ASP A 79 -10.35 -0.60 17.39
CA ASP A 79 -11.01 -1.47 16.42
C ASP A 79 -10.15 -2.67 16.09
N ILE A 80 -10.75 -3.85 16.16
CA ILE A 80 -10.05 -5.09 15.84
C ILE A 80 -10.08 -5.31 14.34
N VAL A 81 -8.92 -5.55 13.74
CA VAL A 81 -8.75 -5.83 12.32
C VAL A 81 -8.03 -7.17 12.13
N ARG A 82 -8.48 -7.91 11.15
CA ARG A 82 -7.95 -9.23 10.80
C ARG A 82 -7.70 -9.36 9.30
N ARG A 83 -8.60 -8.81 8.49
CA ARG A 83 -8.50 -8.85 7.04
C ARG A 83 -8.15 -7.47 6.51
N ALA A 84 -6.97 -7.36 5.93
CA ALA A 84 -6.45 -6.09 5.43
C ALA A 84 -6.38 -6.10 3.91
N ALA A 85 -6.81 -5.00 3.30
CA ALA A 85 -6.56 -4.71 1.89
C ALA A 85 -5.54 -3.58 1.77
N LEU A 86 -4.80 -3.56 0.66
CA LEU A 86 -3.89 -2.47 0.34
C LEU A 86 -3.82 -2.19 -1.17
N CYS A 87 -3.46 -0.95 -1.49
CA CYS A 87 -3.03 -0.53 -2.82
C CYS A 87 -2.00 0.59 -2.69
N SER A 88 -0.90 0.49 -3.44
CA SER A 88 0.12 1.55 -3.55
C SER A 88 -0.46 2.81 -4.20
N GLY A 89 0.18 3.93 -3.95
CA GLY A 89 -0.21 5.21 -4.52
C GLY A 89 -1.64 5.62 -4.17
N SER A 90 -2.43 6.03 -5.14
CA SER A 90 -3.81 6.51 -4.97
C SER A 90 -4.84 5.43 -5.28
N GLY A 91 -5.20 4.61 -4.30
CA GLY A 91 -6.06 3.44 -4.47
C GLY A 91 -7.54 3.61 -4.11
N MET A 92 -8.02 4.80 -3.74
CA MET A 92 -9.41 4.99 -3.27
C MET A 92 -10.50 4.60 -4.29
N SER A 93 -10.16 4.48 -5.58
CA SER A 93 -11.08 3.97 -6.60
C SER A 93 -11.46 2.49 -6.40
N LEU A 94 -10.70 1.74 -5.62
CA LEU A 94 -10.95 0.32 -5.31
C LEU A 94 -11.84 0.11 -4.08
N THR A 95 -12.33 1.18 -3.43
CA THR A 95 -13.08 1.08 -2.17
C THR A 95 -14.24 0.08 -2.24
N GLU A 96 -15.01 0.08 -3.33
CA GLU A 96 -16.11 -0.87 -3.50
C GLU A 96 -15.64 -2.32 -3.61
N ASP A 97 -14.51 -2.57 -4.27
CA ASP A 97 -13.96 -3.91 -4.42
C ASP A 97 -13.31 -4.40 -3.11
N VAL A 98 -12.71 -3.48 -2.34
CA VAL A 98 -12.22 -3.74 -0.98
C VAL A 98 -13.36 -4.15 -0.05
N LEU A 99 -14.50 -3.45 -0.12
CA LEU A 99 -15.71 -3.79 0.66
C LEU A 99 -16.28 -5.17 0.25
N LYS A 100 -16.33 -5.46 -1.07
CA LYS A 100 -16.76 -6.79 -1.56
C LYS A 100 -15.82 -7.91 -1.12
N ALA A 101 -14.54 -7.59 -0.90
CA ALA A 101 -13.56 -8.52 -0.38
C ALA A 101 -13.62 -8.70 1.15
N ASP A 102 -14.59 -8.04 1.82
CA ASP A 102 -14.83 -8.13 3.27
C ASP A 102 -13.59 -7.77 4.09
N ALA A 103 -12.89 -6.69 3.70
CA ALA A 103 -11.73 -6.21 4.43
C ALA A 103 -12.16 -5.29 5.58
N ASP A 104 -11.52 -5.46 6.75
CA ASP A 104 -11.74 -4.63 7.94
C ASP A 104 -11.05 -3.28 7.82
N VAL A 105 -9.95 -3.25 7.07
CA VAL A 105 -9.10 -2.06 6.90
C VAL A 105 -8.55 -1.98 5.48
N TYR A 106 -8.46 -0.76 4.95
CA TYR A 106 -7.84 -0.48 3.66
C TYR A 106 -6.66 0.48 3.80
N ILE A 107 -5.49 0.05 3.35
CA ILE A 107 -4.22 0.79 3.40
C ILE A 107 -3.91 1.34 2.01
N THR A 108 -3.89 2.67 1.85
CA THR A 108 -3.59 3.32 0.56
C THR A 108 -3.16 4.77 0.76
N GLY A 109 -2.79 5.46 -0.31
CA GLY A 109 -2.40 6.87 -0.27
C GLY A 109 -3.43 7.82 -0.85
N ASP A 110 -3.12 9.13 -0.81
CA ASP A 110 -3.91 10.22 -1.39
C ASP A 110 -5.40 10.22 -0.98
N ILE A 111 -5.68 9.92 0.28
CA ILE A 111 -7.04 9.83 0.80
C ILE A 111 -7.65 11.22 0.96
N LYS A 112 -8.63 11.55 0.10
CA LYS A 112 -9.39 12.78 0.20
C LYS A 112 -10.43 12.69 1.30
N TYR A 113 -10.69 13.81 1.99
CA TYR A 113 -11.65 13.89 3.09
C TYR A 113 -13.04 13.34 2.76
N GLY A 114 -13.58 13.66 1.57
CA GLY A 114 -14.89 13.14 1.12
C GLY A 114 -14.90 11.62 1.03
N ALA A 115 -13.90 11.03 0.36
CA ALA A 115 -13.76 9.59 0.23
C ALA A 115 -13.55 8.89 1.58
N ALA A 116 -12.78 9.51 2.49
CA ALA A 116 -12.62 8.99 3.85
C ALA A 116 -13.94 8.93 4.61
N ARG A 117 -14.78 9.98 4.49
CA ARG A 117 -16.11 9.99 5.12
C ARG A 117 -17.06 8.95 4.54
N GLU A 118 -17.01 8.73 3.23
CA GLU A 118 -17.83 7.71 2.55
C GLU A 118 -17.41 6.30 3.02
N ALA A 119 -16.12 6.00 3.05
CA ALA A 119 -15.60 4.73 3.54
C ALA A 119 -15.99 4.49 5.02
N ALA A 120 -15.83 5.50 5.88
CA ALA A 120 -16.23 5.43 7.28
C ALA A 120 -17.75 5.15 7.44
N ALA A 121 -18.58 5.79 6.62
CA ALA A 121 -20.03 5.56 6.65
C ALA A 121 -20.43 4.13 6.21
N MET A 122 -19.56 3.47 5.43
CA MET A 122 -19.70 2.08 5.02
C MET A 122 -19.06 1.08 6.01
N GLY A 123 -18.48 1.57 7.11
CA GLY A 123 -17.84 0.75 8.15
C GLY A 123 -16.42 0.28 7.81
N LEU A 124 -15.75 0.90 6.82
CA LEU A 124 -14.39 0.55 6.44
C LEU A 124 -13.38 1.44 7.15
N ASN A 125 -12.46 0.84 7.88
CA ASN A 125 -11.32 1.53 8.44
C ASN A 125 -10.30 1.85 7.34
N LEU A 126 -9.61 2.99 7.45
CA LEU A 126 -8.58 3.40 6.49
C LEU A 126 -7.27 3.71 7.20
N ILE A 127 -6.16 3.36 6.56
CA ILE A 127 -4.82 3.83 6.95
C ILE A 127 -4.18 4.48 5.74
N GLU A 128 -3.69 5.71 5.90
CA GLU A 128 -3.01 6.43 4.83
C GLU A 128 -1.51 6.30 4.95
N VAL A 129 -0.92 5.54 4.02
CA VAL A 129 0.50 5.59 3.70
C VAL A 129 0.66 6.52 2.51
N SER A 130 1.46 7.57 2.60
CA SER A 130 1.56 8.57 1.53
C SER A 130 1.89 7.90 0.18
N HIS A 131 1.53 8.55 -0.91
CA HIS A 131 1.85 8.06 -2.26
C HIS A 131 3.35 7.77 -2.36
N TYR A 132 4.20 8.73 -1.95
CA TYR A 132 5.64 8.58 -1.96
C TYR A 132 6.12 7.40 -1.11
N ASP A 133 5.66 7.29 0.15
CA ASP A 133 6.10 6.24 1.06
C ASP A 133 5.66 4.85 0.60
N SER A 134 4.49 4.73 -0.02
CA SER A 134 3.99 3.47 -0.56
C SER A 134 4.79 2.99 -1.78
N GLU A 135 5.44 3.90 -2.52
CA GLU A 135 6.16 3.59 -3.76
C GLU A 135 7.69 3.62 -3.63
N ILE A 136 8.22 4.10 -2.49
CA ILE A 136 9.68 4.28 -2.31
C ILE A 136 10.49 2.99 -2.50
N PHE A 137 9.87 1.84 -2.32
CA PHE A 137 10.51 0.52 -2.45
C PHE A 137 10.47 -0.05 -3.88
N ALA A 138 9.84 0.63 -4.84
CA ALA A 138 9.80 0.19 -6.23
C ALA A 138 11.18 -0.13 -6.83
N PRO A 139 12.27 0.61 -6.53
CA PRO A 139 13.61 0.27 -7.00
C PRO A 139 14.08 -1.13 -6.62
N LEU A 140 13.70 -1.66 -5.46
CA LEU A 140 14.07 -3.01 -5.02
C LEU A 140 13.44 -4.10 -5.91
N ILE A 141 12.26 -3.83 -6.47
CA ILE A 141 11.61 -4.74 -7.41
C ILE A 141 12.40 -4.79 -8.71
N PHE A 142 12.84 -3.62 -9.21
CA PHE A 142 13.67 -3.56 -10.42
C PHE A 142 15.01 -4.23 -10.23
N GLU A 143 15.70 -4.06 -9.10
CA GLU A 143 16.95 -4.78 -8.82
C GLU A 143 16.74 -6.29 -8.86
N ARG A 144 15.65 -6.79 -8.26
CA ARG A 144 15.31 -8.20 -8.30
C ARG A 144 15.01 -8.72 -9.72
N ILE A 145 14.27 -7.94 -10.52
CA ILE A 145 13.90 -8.32 -11.90
C ILE A 145 15.14 -8.33 -12.82
N LEU A 146 16.01 -7.35 -12.67
CA LEU A 146 17.20 -7.20 -13.53
C LEU A 146 18.32 -8.17 -13.15
N GLY A 147 18.34 -8.63 -11.89
CA GLY A 147 19.35 -9.55 -11.39
C GLY A 147 20.77 -8.97 -11.39
N ASP A 148 21.75 -9.81 -11.07
CA ASP A 148 23.14 -9.41 -10.92
C ASP A 148 23.87 -9.18 -12.27
N ASP A 149 23.29 -9.65 -13.38
CA ASP A 149 23.88 -9.51 -14.71
C ASP A 149 23.82 -8.07 -15.25
N ILE A 150 22.94 -7.23 -14.69
CA ILE A 150 22.75 -5.84 -15.10
C ILE A 150 23.13 -4.92 -13.96
N LYS A 151 24.19 -4.12 -14.18
CA LYS A 151 24.58 -3.12 -13.18
C LYS A 151 23.51 -2.03 -13.04
N THR A 152 22.90 -1.96 -11.89
CA THR A 152 21.86 -1.00 -11.53
C THR A 152 22.38 0.11 -10.62
N TYR A 153 21.70 1.25 -10.62
CA TYR A 153 21.99 2.37 -9.74
C TYR A 153 20.67 2.98 -9.27
N ILE A 154 20.45 2.97 -7.97
CA ILE A 154 19.32 3.67 -7.36
C ILE A 154 19.73 5.13 -7.11
N SER A 155 18.88 6.07 -7.55
CA SER A 155 19.13 7.49 -7.34
C SER A 155 18.99 7.88 -5.87
N ASN A 156 20.03 8.51 -5.32
CA ASN A 156 19.98 9.09 -3.97
C ASN A 156 19.24 10.44 -3.92
N ALA A 157 18.78 10.96 -5.05
CA ALA A 157 18.04 12.21 -5.14
C ALA A 157 16.52 12.02 -4.92
N ASN A 158 16.04 10.77 -4.86
CA ASN A 158 14.66 10.48 -4.60
C ASN A 158 14.26 10.90 -3.18
N ARG A 159 13.28 11.78 -3.08
CA ARG A 159 12.75 12.31 -1.81
C ARG A 159 11.33 12.78 -2.01
N ASP A 160 10.55 12.75 -0.93
CA ASP A 160 9.23 13.38 -0.93
C ASP A 160 9.36 14.88 -1.26
N ILE A 161 8.45 15.36 -2.11
CA ILE A 161 8.34 16.78 -2.46
C ILE A 161 7.66 17.60 -1.36
N PHE A 162 6.89 16.93 -0.48
CA PHE A 162 6.23 17.59 0.62
C PHE A 162 7.16 17.75 1.83
N ASN A 163 7.17 18.96 2.38
CA ASN A 163 7.88 19.26 3.62
C ASN A 163 6.86 19.42 4.74
N MET A 164 7.08 18.72 5.85
CA MET A 164 6.24 18.81 7.02
C MET A 164 6.80 19.85 8.01
N LYS A 165 5.94 20.69 8.54
CA LYS A 165 6.29 21.64 9.59
C LYS A 165 5.50 21.29 10.85
N TYR A 166 6.23 20.91 11.90
CA TYR A 166 5.68 20.70 13.23
C TYR A 166 5.83 21.98 14.06
N ARG A 167 4.89 22.22 15.00
CA ARG A 167 4.99 23.29 15.98
C ARG A 167 5.70 22.83 17.23
#